data_bbf388f3418a51da3f6734d95d556bf2
#
_entry.id   bbf388f3418a51da3f6734d95d556bf2
#
_cell.length_a   1.000
_cell.length_b   1.000
_cell.length_c   1.000
_cell.angle_alpha   90.00
_cell.angle_beta   90.00
_cell.angle_gamma   90.00
#
_symmetry.space_group_name_H-M   'P 1'
#
loop_
_entity.id
_entity.type
_entity.pdbx_description
1 polymer ?
#
loop_
_entity_poly.entity_id
_entity_poly.type
_entity_poly.pdbx_seq_one_letter_code
_entity_poly.pdbx_strand_id
1 'polypeptide(L)'
;MRDLYLVDGYNVIFWVPDVFGRDDLESSRKKLIDLLQDYGAHNNIEMIVVFDGMGTSTKVKQEVLSDSFAIVFTPSRMTADSYIEKESYIRRNEYRSIYVVTSDGPEQSQVLGNGSYRVAVDDLMWSLKHDKKDQHTFIKKNNQTNRRSEIGHSLPPSVQEKLDKLRGKK
;
A
#
# COMPACT_ATOMS: atom_id res chain seq x y z
N MET A 1 10.89 -3.14 -13.85
CA MET A 1 9.89 -2.13 -13.44
C MET A 1 9.18 -2.61 -12.19
N ARG A 2 9.01 -1.71 -11.23
CA ARG A 2 8.27 -1.95 -9.97
C ARG A 2 6.80 -1.59 -10.14
N ASP A 3 5.98 -2.03 -9.20
CA ASP A 3 4.65 -1.49 -9.02
C ASP A 3 4.72 -0.27 -8.11
N LEU A 4 3.83 0.69 -8.35
CA LEU A 4 3.66 1.88 -7.51
C LEU A 4 2.32 1.79 -6.78
N TYR A 5 2.35 2.01 -5.46
CA TYR A 5 1.16 2.18 -4.65
C TYR A 5 1.03 3.65 -4.24
N LEU A 6 -0.08 4.25 -4.58
CA LEU A 6 -0.48 5.58 -4.12
C LEU A 6 -1.55 5.39 -3.05
N VAL A 7 -1.23 5.77 -1.82
CA VAL A 7 -2.08 5.49 -0.65
C VAL A 7 -2.65 6.77 -0.10
N ASP A 8 -3.98 6.87 -0.01
CA ASP A 8 -4.65 7.92 0.76
C ASP A 8 -4.53 7.62 2.25
N GLY A 9 -3.58 8.27 2.91
CA GLY A 9 -3.18 7.94 4.27
C GLY A 9 -4.29 8.12 5.30
N TYR A 10 -4.99 9.24 5.30
CA TYR A 10 -6.08 9.46 6.25
C TYR A 10 -7.30 8.59 5.96
N ASN A 11 -7.55 8.26 4.72
CA ASN A 11 -8.61 7.33 4.38
C ASN A 11 -8.35 5.94 4.99
N VAL A 12 -7.12 5.44 4.93
CA VAL A 12 -6.72 4.19 5.59
C VAL A 12 -6.85 4.30 7.12
N ILE A 13 -6.32 5.36 7.70
CA ILE A 13 -6.35 5.57 9.17
C ILE A 13 -7.79 5.60 9.69
N PHE A 14 -8.66 6.35 9.04
CA PHE A 14 -10.06 6.50 9.49
C PHE A 14 -10.93 5.29 9.17
N TRP A 15 -10.56 4.51 8.18
CA TRP A 15 -11.25 3.25 7.86
C TRP A 15 -10.99 2.14 8.88
N VAL A 16 -9.81 2.13 9.50
CA VAL A 16 -9.38 1.09 10.45
C VAL A 16 -8.93 1.72 11.77
N PRO A 17 -9.83 2.38 12.51
CA PRO A 17 -9.48 3.09 13.74
C PRO A 17 -8.97 2.17 14.86
N ASP A 18 -9.37 0.91 14.86
CA ASP A 18 -8.92 -0.08 15.83
C ASP A 18 -7.43 -0.42 15.71
N VAL A 19 -6.86 -0.23 14.51
CA VAL A 19 -5.43 -0.46 14.25
C VAL A 19 -4.62 0.82 14.47
N PHE A 20 -5.09 1.94 13.96
CA PHE A 20 -4.30 3.19 13.93
C PHE A 20 -4.62 4.17 15.05
N GLY A 21 -5.74 3.99 15.74
CA GLY A 21 -6.21 4.89 16.80
C GLY A 21 -7.00 6.09 16.25
N ARG A 22 -7.58 6.86 17.18
CA ARG A 22 -8.44 8.02 16.85
C ARG A 22 -7.98 9.32 17.50
N ASP A 23 -7.15 9.23 18.52
CA ASP A 23 -6.89 10.35 19.43
C ASP A 23 -5.71 11.20 19.00
N ASP A 24 -4.73 10.64 18.34
CA ASP A 24 -3.52 11.34 17.90
C ASP A 24 -3.18 10.99 16.44
N LEU A 25 -3.40 11.94 15.56
CA LEU A 25 -3.12 11.78 14.13
C LEU A 25 -1.63 11.60 13.81
N GLU A 26 -0.75 12.24 14.57
CA GLU A 26 0.69 12.08 14.38
C GLU A 26 1.13 10.64 14.65
N SER A 27 0.71 10.07 15.77
CA SER A 27 0.98 8.66 16.10
C SER A 27 0.34 7.70 15.08
N SER A 28 -0.87 8.00 14.63
CA SER A 28 -1.57 7.20 13.62
C SER A 28 -0.82 7.21 12.29
N ARG A 29 -0.36 8.37 11.85
CA ARG A 29 0.45 8.50 10.62
C ARG A 29 1.74 7.69 10.74
N LYS A 30 2.46 7.83 11.85
CA LYS A 30 3.71 7.11 12.10
C LYS A 30 3.50 5.60 12.03
N LYS A 31 2.46 5.10 12.66
CA LYS A 31 2.13 3.68 12.66
C LYS A 31 1.81 3.16 11.25
N LEU A 32 1.04 3.91 10.47
CA LEU A 32 0.75 3.57 9.09
C LEU A 32 2.03 3.56 8.23
N ILE A 33 2.86 4.60 8.34
CA ILE A 33 4.10 4.73 7.60
C ILE A 33 5.04 3.57 7.90
N ASP A 34 5.24 3.21 9.16
CA ASP A 34 6.10 2.10 9.55
C ASP A 34 5.62 0.77 8.95
N LEU A 35 4.31 0.51 9.00
CA LEU A 35 3.71 -0.70 8.43
C LEU A 35 3.88 -0.77 6.91
N LEU A 36 3.62 0.32 6.22
CA LEU A 36 3.70 0.38 4.77
C LEU A 36 5.15 0.34 4.27
N GLN A 37 6.06 0.98 4.99
CA GLN A 37 7.48 0.97 4.65
C GLN A 37 8.05 -0.44 4.71
N ASP A 38 7.75 -1.19 5.77
CA ASP A 38 8.14 -2.59 5.91
C ASP A 38 7.55 -3.47 4.80
N TYR A 39 6.28 -3.30 4.53
CA TYR A 39 5.58 -4.05 3.48
C TYR A 39 6.14 -3.75 2.09
N GLY A 40 6.34 -2.49 1.76
CA GLY A 40 6.87 -2.08 0.47
C GLY A 40 8.29 -2.59 0.24
N ALA A 41 9.15 -2.50 1.24
CA ALA A 41 10.52 -2.99 1.18
C ALA A 41 10.57 -4.51 0.98
N HIS A 42 9.74 -5.24 1.72
CA HIS A 42 9.68 -6.71 1.64
C HIS A 42 9.17 -7.21 0.28
N ASN A 43 8.22 -6.50 -0.32
CA ASN A 43 7.57 -6.90 -1.57
C ASN A 43 8.12 -6.21 -2.82
N ASN A 44 9.19 -5.41 -2.69
CA ASN A 44 9.78 -4.63 -3.77
C ASN A 44 8.77 -3.72 -4.48
N ILE A 45 7.96 -3.04 -3.69
CA ILE A 45 6.94 -2.09 -4.13
C ILE A 45 7.38 -0.67 -3.79
N GLU A 46 7.21 0.24 -4.72
CA GLU A 46 7.36 1.67 -4.45
C GLU A 46 6.04 2.22 -3.92
N MET A 47 6.11 3.03 -2.87
CA MET A 47 4.93 3.59 -2.22
C MET A 47 5.05 5.09 -2.02
N ILE A 48 3.97 5.79 -2.28
CA ILE A 48 3.77 7.20 -1.94
C ILE A 48 2.51 7.30 -1.08
N VAL A 49 2.68 7.68 0.17
CA VAL A 49 1.55 7.92 1.08
C VAL A 49 1.21 9.41 1.04
N VAL A 50 -0.02 9.71 0.70
CA VAL A 50 -0.50 11.08 0.53
C VAL A 50 -1.41 11.45 1.69
N PHE A 51 -1.06 12.49 2.41
CA PHE A 51 -1.89 13.08 3.45
C PHE A 51 -2.41 14.43 3.00
N ASP A 52 -3.69 14.69 3.25
CA ASP A 52 -4.24 16.02 3.08
C ASP A 52 -3.56 16.98 4.06
N GLY A 53 -3.03 18.06 3.55
CA GLY A 53 -2.28 19.05 4.33
C GLY A 53 -3.14 19.95 5.23
N MET A 54 -4.46 19.74 5.26
CA MET A 54 -5.43 20.49 6.10
C MET A 54 -5.39 22.01 5.95
N GLY A 55 -5.01 22.50 4.80
CA GLY A 55 -5.02 23.94 4.51
C GLY A 55 -3.85 24.74 5.12
N THR A 56 -2.82 24.09 5.62
CA THR A 56 -1.71 24.75 6.32
C THR A 56 -0.57 25.21 5.41
N SER A 57 -0.53 24.79 4.16
CA SER A 57 0.56 25.13 3.22
C SER A 57 0.03 25.47 1.84
N THR A 58 0.74 26.36 1.14
CA THR A 58 0.45 26.72 -0.26
C THR A 58 1.20 25.82 -1.26
N LYS A 59 2.12 25.00 -0.78
CA LYS A 59 2.96 24.13 -1.61
C LYS A 59 2.88 22.67 -1.17
N VAL A 60 3.08 21.75 -2.11
CA VAL A 60 3.27 20.33 -1.80
C VAL A 60 4.53 20.17 -0.96
N LYS A 61 4.41 19.45 0.16
CA LYS A 61 5.55 19.00 0.96
C LYS A 61 5.78 17.52 0.71
N GLN A 62 6.99 17.18 0.33
CA GLN A 62 7.39 15.79 0.10
C GLN A 62 8.55 15.43 1.01
N GLU A 63 8.45 14.29 1.66
CA GLU A 63 9.51 13.70 2.47
C GLU A 63 9.86 12.32 1.89
N VAL A 64 11.08 12.17 1.41
CA VAL A 64 11.58 10.90 0.86
C VAL A 64 12.28 10.14 1.97
N LEU A 65 11.74 8.98 2.36
CA LEU A 65 12.31 8.15 3.41
C LEU A 65 13.29 7.11 2.88
N SER A 66 13.10 6.67 1.66
CA SER A 66 14.00 5.73 0.97
C SER A 66 13.82 5.84 -0.55
N ASP A 67 14.58 5.06 -1.31
CA ASP A 67 14.45 5.00 -2.78
C ASP A 67 13.08 4.52 -3.26
N SER A 68 12.31 3.89 -2.38
CA SER A 68 11.02 3.30 -2.71
C SER A 68 9.87 3.76 -1.81
N PHE A 69 10.10 4.76 -0.96
CA PHE A 69 9.05 5.24 -0.05
C PHE A 69 9.12 6.76 0.15
N ALA A 70 8.01 7.41 -0.11
CA ALA A 70 7.86 8.84 0.11
C ALA A 70 6.51 9.17 0.76
N ILE A 71 6.48 10.28 1.49
CA ILE A 71 5.29 10.86 2.09
C ILE A 71 5.05 12.21 1.43
N VAL A 72 3.79 12.50 1.12
CA VAL A 72 3.38 13.77 0.53
C VAL A 72 2.26 14.39 1.36
N PHE A 73 2.39 15.67 1.65
CA PHE A 73 1.33 16.50 2.22
C PHE A 73 0.83 17.46 1.14
N THR A 74 -0.47 17.43 0.85
CA THR A 74 -1.06 18.29 -0.17
C THR A 74 -1.20 19.74 0.30
N PRO A 75 -1.14 20.72 -0.62
CA PRO A 75 -1.37 22.12 -0.28
C PRO A 75 -2.84 22.39 0.01
N SER A 76 -3.15 23.59 0.55
CA SER A 76 -4.46 24.03 1.06
C SER A 76 -5.55 23.97 0.03
N ARG A 77 -5.55 23.75 -1.12
CA ARG A 77 -6.66 23.66 -2.09
C ARG A 77 -6.66 22.37 -2.89
N MET A 78 -5.83 21.44 -2.47
CA MET A 78 -5.71 20.14 -3.14
C MET A 78 -6.02 19.04 -2.15
N THR A 79 -6.93 18.16 -2.52
CA THR A 79 -7.22 16.96 -1.75
C THR A 79 -6.20 15.87 -2.05
N ALA A 80 -6.04 14.91 -1.13
CA ALA A 80 -5.22 13.72 -1.38
C ALA A 80 -5.71 12.96 -2.62
N ASP A 81 -7.01 12.83 -2.78
CA ASP A 81 -7.62 12.15 -3.94
C ASP A 81 -7.22 12.82 -5.27
N SER A 82 -7.33 14.14 -5.36
CA SER A 82 -6.93 14.90 -6.55
C SER A 82 -5.43 14.78 -6.86
N TYR A 83 -4.59 14.79 -5.83
CA TYR A 83 -3.15 14.59 -5.98
C TYR A 83 -2.83 13.18 -6.50
N ILE A 84 -3.45 12.17 -5.93
CA ILE A 84 -3.27 10.77 -6.33
C ILE A 84 -3.70 10.56 -7.79
N GLU A 85 -4.85 11.10 -8.17
CA GLU A 85 -5.34 11.02 -9.55
C GLU A 85 -4.33 11.62 -10.54
N LYS A 86 -3.84 12.82 -10.23
CA LYS A 86 -2.84 13.50 -11.05
C LYS A 86 -1.53 12.70 -11.15
N GLU A 87 -1.00 12.23 -10.03
CA GLU A 87 0.25 11.46 -9.99
C GLU A 87 0.12 10.11 -10.73
N SER A 88 -1.00 9.43 -10.59
CA SER A 88 -1.25 8.19 -11.29
C SER A 88 -1.25 8.38 -12.81
N TYR A 89 -1.79 9.48 -13.29
CA TYR A 89 -1.77 9.83 -14.71
C TYR A 89 -0.37 10.18 -15.21
N ILE A 90 0.34 11.05 -14.49
CA ILE A 90 1.68 11.51 -14.89
C ILE A 90 2.67 10.33 -14.94
N ARG A 91 2.60 9.43 -13.98
CA ARG A 91 3.55 8.32 -13.81
C ARG A 91 3.14 7.02 -14.51
N ARG A 92 2.06 7.01 -15.24
CA ARG A 92 1.49 5.78 -15.83
C ARG A 92 2.44 4.95 -16.69
N ASN A 93 3.45 5.58 -17.27
CA ASN A 93 4.43 4.91 -18.13
C ASN A 93 5.74 4.58 -17.43
N GLU A 94 5.91 4.97 -16.16
CA GLU A 94 7.13 4.76 -15.38
C GLU A 94 7.11 3.46 -14.58
N TYR A 95 5.93 2.87 -14.38
CA TYR A 95 5.72 1.69 -13.56
C TYR A 95 5.05 0.57 -14.34
N ARG A 96 5.26 -0.66 -13.87
CA ARG A 96 4.57 -1.83 -14.41
C ARG A 96 3.06 -1.73 -14.20
N SER A 97 2.67 -1.37 -12.99
CA SER A 97 1.27 -1.11 -12.62
C SER A 97 1.22 -0.07 -11.51
N ILE A 98 0.17 0.74 -11.52
CA ILE A 98 -0.10 1.71 -10.47
C ILE A 98 -1.38 1.32 -9.75
N TYR A 99 -1.30 1.20 -8.43
CA TYR A 99 -2.42 0.86 -7.56
C TYR A 99 -2.76 2.04 -6.66
N VAL A 100 -4.02 2.39 -6.61
CA VAL A 100 -4.55 3.45 -5.76
C VAL A 100 -5.33 2.84 -4.61
N VAL A 101 -4.86 3.06 -3.39
CA VAL A 101 -5.48 2.52 -2.18
C VAL A 101 -6.41 3.55 -1.57
N THR A 102 -7.69 3.26 -1.60
CA THR A 102 -8.76 4.11 -1.05
C THR A 102 -10.00 3.27 -0.73
N SER A 103 -10.77 3.70 0.26
CA SER A 103 -12.06 3.08 0.60
C SER A 103 -13.24 3.68 -0.16
N ASP A 104 -13.01 4.77 -0.92
CA ASP A 104 -14.10 5.51 -1.53
C ASP A 104 -14.69 4.75 -2.72
N GLY A 105 -15.99 4.51 -2.63
CA GLY A 105 -16.87 4.05 -3.70
C GLY A 105 -17.17 2.56 -3.69
N PRO A 106 -18.38 2.20 -4.12
CA PRO A 106 -18.84 0.81 -4.18
C PRO A 106 -18.17 -0.02 -5.28
N GLU A 107 -17.36 0.58 -6.14
CA GLU A 107 -16.79 -0.03 -7.33
C GLU A 107 -15.25 -0.14 -7.22
N GLN A 108 -14.81 -0.78 -6.14
CA GLN A 108 -13.40 -0.83 -5.72
C GLN A 108 -12.47 -1.61 -6.65
N SER A 109 -12.99 -2.31 -7.63
CA SER A 109 -12.19 -3.12 -8.56
C SER A 109 -12.06 -2.52 -9.96
N GLN A 110 -12.57 -1.32 -10.19
CA GLN A 110 -12.51 -0.69 -11.51
C GLN A 110 -11.11 -0.13 -11.80
N VAL A 111 -10.66 -0.34 -13.01
CA VAL A 111 -9.51 0.37 -13.56
C VAL A 111 -9.87 1.85 -13.67
N LEU A 112 -9.10 2.71 -13.05
CA LEU A 112 -9.29 4.15 -13.19
C LEU A 112 -9.07 4.55 -14.66
N GLY A 113 -9.72 5.64 -15.10
CA GLY A 113 -9.67 6.08 -16.49
C GLY A 113 -8.27 6.32 -17.08
N ASN A 114 -7.24 6.38 -16.22
CA ASN A 114 -5.83 6.51 -16.58
C ASN A 114 -5.07 5.17 -16.64
N GLY A 115 -5.75 4.02 -16.49
CA GLY A 115 -5.13 2.71 -16.48
C GLY A 115 -4.63 2.21 -15.11
N SER A 116 -4.85 2.97 -14.05
CA SER A 116 -4.51 2.55 -12.68
C SER A 116 -5.59 1.63 -12.09
N TYR A 117 -5.18 0.79 -11.14
CA TYR A 117 -6.07 -0.11 -10.43
C TYR A 117 -6.42 0.45 -9.05
N ARG A 118 -7.66 0.27 -8.62
CA ARG A 118 -8.09 0.61 -7.27
C ARG A 118 -7.96 -0.60 -6.35
N VAL A 119 -7.36 -0.39 -5.17
CA VAL A 119 -7.23 -1.39 -4.11
C VAL A 119 -8.03 -0.92 -2.90
N ALA A 120 -8.92 -1.77 -2.40
CA ALA A 120 -9.65 -1.48 -1.18
C ALA A 120 -8.74 -1.48 0.04
N VAL A 121 -9.04 -0.63 1.02
CA VAL A 121 -8.28 -0.59 2.28
C VAL A 121 -8.27 -1.95 2.98
N ASP A 122 -9.38 -2.66 2.98
CA ASP A 122 -9.46 -3.99 3.58
C ASP A 122 -8.51 -5.00 2.93
N ASP A 123 -8.35 -4.94 1.62
CA ASP A 123 -7.41 -5.80 0.89
C ASP A 123 -5.96 -5.46 1.23
N LEU A 124 -5.63 -4.18 1.36
CA LEU A 124 -4.31 -3.75 1.83
C LEU A 124 -4.05 -4.25 3.25
N MET A 125 -4.99 -4.08 4.16
CA MET A 125 -4.86 -4.51 5.55
C MET A 125 -4.69 -6.04 5.66
N TRP A 126 -5.41 -6.78 4.83
CA TRP A 126 -5.22 -8.23 4.74
C TRP A 126 -3.79 -8.58 4.33
N SER A 127 -3.26 -7.92 3.30
CA SER A 127 -1.89 -8.14 2.82
C SER A 127 -0.84 -7.80 3.89
N LEU A 128 -1.00 -6.68 4.58
CA LEU A 128 -0.11 -6.28 5.69
C LEU A 128 -0.09 -7.31 6.82
N LYS A 129 -1.24 -7.85 7.17
CA LYS A 129 -1.37 -8.86 8.23
C LYS A 129 -0.72 -10.19 7.86
N HIS A 130 -0.86 -10.62 6.61
CA HIS A 130 -0.29 -11.88 6.13
C HIS A 130 1.22 -11.78 5.94
N ASP A 131 1.72 -10.66 5.44
CA ASP A 131 3.14 -10.38 5.32
C ASP A 131 3.87 -10.51 6.68
N LYS A 132 3.30 -9.95 7.73
CA LYS A 132 3.84 -10.08 9.10
C LYS A 132 3.87 -11.51 9.61
N LYS A 133 2.84 -12.30 9.33
CA LYS A 133 2.80 -13.72 9.74
C LYS A 133 3.92 -14.50 9.05
N ASP A 134 4.18 -14.25 7.79
CA ASP A 134 5.21 -14.94 7.03
C ASP A 134 6.60 -14.59 7.54
N GLN A 135 6.87 -13.33 7.88
CA GLN A 135 8.11 -12.91 8.53
C GLN A 135 8.33 -13.64 9.86
N HIS A 136 7.32 -13.71 10.71
CA HIS A 136 7.41 -14.42 11.99
C HIS A 136 7.64 -15.92 11.83
N THR A 137 7.01 -16.53 10.85
CA THR A 137 7.18 -17.95 10.54
C THR A 137 8.58 -18.23 9.99
N PHE A 138 9.11 -17.34 9.15
CA PHE A 138 10.45 -17.43 8.60
C PHE A 138 11.54 -17.34 9.69
N ILE A 139 11.42 -16.40 10.60
CA ILE A 139 12.35 -16.22 11.73
C ILE A 139 12.30 -17.44 12.66
N LYS A 140 11.13 -17.97 12.97
CA LYS A 140 11.00 -19.19 13.78
C LYS A 140 11.57 -20.43 13.09
N LYS A 141 11.40 -20.56 11.78
CA LYS A 141 11.95 -21.69 11.00
C LYS A 141 13.47 -21.64 10.86
N ASN A 142 14.04 -20.47 10.66
CA ASN A 142 15.50 -20.31 10.60
C ASN A 142 16.20 -20.64 11.92
N ASN A 143 15.50 -20.47 13.06
CA ASN A 143 16.02 -20.83 14.36
C ASN A 143 15.86 -22.34 14.69
N GLN A 144 15.15 -23.11 13.88
CA GLN A 144 14.87 -24.51 14.19
C GLN A 144 15.41 -25.56 13.23
N THR A 145 15.68 -25.28 11.97
CA THR A 145 16.33 -26.26 11.05
C THR A 145 16.64 -25.70 9.66
N ASN A 146 17.78 -26.11 9.09
CA ASN A 146 18.18 -26.01 7.68
C ASN A 146 17.26 -26.82 6.73
N ARG A 147 15.95 -26.67 6.80
CA ARG A 147 15.05 -27.33 5.85
C ARG A 147 14.54 -26.33 4.81
N ARG A 148 14.65 -26.75 3.54
CA ARG A 148 14.16 -26.04 2.37
C ARG A 148 12.73 -25.55 2.62
N SER A 149 12.55 -24.23 2.59
CA SER A 149 11.22 -23.61 2.63
C SER A 149 10.58 -23.70 1.25
N GLU A 150 9.40 -24.26 1.17
CA GLU A 150 8.56 -24.14 -0.01
C GLU A 150 8.07 -22.71 -0.14
N ILE A 151 8.39 -22.07 -1.25
CA ILE A 151 7.88 -20.75 -1.62
C ILE A 151 6.43 -20.94 -2.08
N GLY A 152 5.46 -20.41 -1.38
CA GLY A 152 4.08 -20.50 -1.87
C GLY A 152 2.95 -20.13 -0.92
N HIS A 153 3.22 -19.92 0.36
CA HIS A 153 2.15 -19.67 1.33
C HIS A 153 1.89 -18.20 1.68
N SER A 154 2.61 -17.26 1.05
CA SER A 154 2.57 -15.84 1.39
C SER A 154 1.67 -15.00 0.50
N LEU A 155 1.00 -15.59 -0.46
CA LEU A 155 0.19 -14.86 -1.43
C LEU A 155 -1.28 -14.79 -1.02
N PRO A 156 -1.97 -13.66 -1.27
CA PRO A 156 -3.41 -13.58 -1.10
C PRO A 156 -4.13 -14.73 -1.84
N PRO A 157 -5.23 -15.26 -1.29
CA PRO A 157 -5.97 -16.36 -1.94
C PRO A 157 -6.32 -16.08 -3.40
N SER A 158 -6.66 -14.85 -3.74
CA SER A 158 -6.96 -14.43 -5.11
C SER A 158 -5.76 -14.54 -6.07
N VAL A 159 -4.56 -14.26 -5.59
CA VAL A 159 -3.32 -14.38 -6.37
C VAL A 159 -2.89 -15.84 -6.46
N GLN A 160 -3.01 -16.57 -5.37
CA GLN A 160 -2.70 -17.99 -5.32
C GLN A 160 -3.58 -18.79 -6.28
N GLU A 161 -4.88 -18.49 -6.33
CA GLU A 161 -5.83 -19.09 -7.27
C GLU A 161 -5.47 -18.81 -8.73
N LYS A 162 -5.04 -17.60 -9.05
CA LYS A 162 -4.55 -17.24 -10.39
C LYS A 162 -3.28 -17.98 -10.77
N LEU A 163 -2.34 -18.12 -9.85
CA LEU A 163 -1.11 -18.87 -10.07
C LEU A 163 -1.37 -20.37 -10.25
N ASP A 164 -2.29 -20.93 -9.48
CA ASP A 164 -2.69 -22.34 -9.62
C ASP A 164 -3.35 -22.62 -10.97
N LYS A 165 -4.17 -21.69 -11.46
CA LYS A 165 -4.73 -21.77 -12.82
C LYS A 165 -3.66 -21.72 -13.91
N LEU A 166 -2.64 -20.86 -13.75
CA LEU A 166 -1.51 -20.75 -14.70
C LEU A 166 -0.62 -21.99 -14.68
N ARG A 167 -0.54 -22.72 -13.57
CA ARG A 167 0.22 -23.95 -13.43
C ARG A 167 -0.55 -25.21 -13.91
N GLY A 168 -1.77 -25.04 -14.40
CA GLY A 168 -2.60 -26.15 -14.86
C GLY A 168 -3.14 -27.04 -13.74
N LYS A 169 -3.13 -26.61 -12.51
CA LYS A 169 -3.82 -27.27 -11.39
C LYS A 169 -5.31 -27.01 -11.49
N LYS A 170 -6.04 -28.07 -11.60
CA LYS A 170 -7.51 -28.02 -11.57
C LYS A 170 -8.04 -27.83 -10.14
#